data_d6cc7ee718052ca4549ed170c0dcf2d9
#
_entry.id   d6cc7ee718052ca4549ed170c0dcf2d9
#
_cell.length_a   1.000
_cell.length_b   1.000
_cell.length_c   1.000
_cell.angle_alpha   90.00
_cell.angle_beta   90.00
_cell.angle_gamma   90.00
#
_symmetry.space_group_name_H-M   'P 1'
#
loop_
_entity.id
_entity.type
_entity.pdbx_description
1 polymer ?
#
loop_
_entity_poly.entity_id
_entity_poly.type
_entity_poly.pdbx_seq_one_letter_code
_entity_poly.pdbx_strand_id
1 'polypeptide(L)'
;MTAPLTIRSGGVTDRGLRRETNEDALIVTDTMCAVADGMGGHEAGEVASALCVSTLGASELFTLEDFRDYRIVEPAPGSDVARFRATIDRQLKLDPDIPAEALDAVHRVRSVLWEADQAIQAQCGTRAGTTVTGAWLVQIAGTWLWIVFNVGDSRTYQLTGPRVGEPVTEESGPVGVSQLTVDHSEVQYLVSIGQLTPAQALVHPRRNVITRALGTGQIWEPDVVVLPAVPGHRLLMCSDGLTGELSPAHIARVLHSVQHPKEAADVLVQAALRTGGRDNVTLVVADVLTADDPRANTSSIPRVR
;
A
#
# COMPACT_ATOMS: atom_id res chain seq x y z
N MET A 1 1.28 -28.86 6.39
CA MET A 1 2.02 -27.71 5.79
C MET A 1 1.05 -27.02 4.87
N THR A 2 0.82 -25.72 5.08
CA THR A 2 0.00 -24.91 4.16
C THR A 2 0.72 -24.80 2.81
N ALA A 3 -0.02 -24.89 1.71
CA ALA A 3 0.54 -24.73 0.36
C ALA A 3 1.24 -23.37 0.24
N PRO A 4 2.39 -23.28 -0.45
CA PRO A 4 3.06 -22.01 -0.67
C PRO A 4 2.14 -21.05 -1.44
N LEU A 5 2.14 -19.77 -1.02
CA LEU A 5 1.41 -18.71 -1.69
C LEU A 5 2.34 -17.87 -2.55
N THR A 6 1.78 -17.25 -3.56
CA THR A 6 2.47 -16.32 -4.46
C THR A 6 1.57 -15.14 -4.79
N ILE A 7 2.17 -14.05 -5.24
CA ILE A 7 1.45 -12.87 -5.74
C ILE A 7 1.42 -12.92 -7.26
N ARG A 8 0.23 -12.75 -7.83
CA ARG A 8 0.05 -12.35 -9.22
C ARG A 8 -0.40 -10.89 -9.24
N SER A 9 0.36 -10.02 -9.82
CA SER A 9 0.10 -8.58 -9.75
C SER A 9 0.22 -7.89 -11.10
N GLY A 10 -0.29 -6.66 -11.15
CA GLY A 10 -0.13 -5.76 -12.28
C GLY A 10 -0.21 -4.31 -11.83
N GLY A 11 0.79 -3.53 -12.20
CA GLY A 11 0.87 -2.11 -11.90
C GLY A 11 0.79 -1.24 -13.13
N VAL A 12 0.30 -0.03 -12.95
CA VAL A 12 0.21 1.03 -13.97
C VAL A 12 0.47 2.37 -13.31
N THR A 13 1.21 3.22 -13.99
CA THR A 13 1.34 4.63 -13.66
C THR A 13 1.06 5.47 -14.90
N ASP A 14 0.34 6.57 -14.75
CA ASP A 14 0.00 7.52 -15.80
C ASP A 14 0.10 8.95 -15.27
N ARG A 15 0.65 9.84 -16.07
CA ARG A 15 0.80 11.26 -15.72
C ARG A 15 -0.52 11.97 -15.49
N GLY A 16 -1.61 11.44 -16.00
CA GLY A 16 -2.88 12.14 -16.07
C GLY A 16 -2.93 13.17 -17.19
N LEU A 17 -4.02 13.94 -17.21
CA LEU A 17 -4.31 14.89 -18.29
C LEU A 17 -3.97 16.35 -17.95
N ARG A 18 -3.63 16.63 -16.67
CA ARG A 18 -3.44 18.00 -16.18
C ARG A 18 -2.04 18.29 -15.66
N ARG A 19 -1.30 17.26 -15.26
CA ARG A 19 0.06 17.40 -14.75
C ARG A 19 1.07 17.45 -15.91
N GLU A 20 2.19 18.14 -15.71
CA GLU A 20 3.29 18.21 -16.70
C GLU A 20 4.24 17.03 -16.53
N THR A 21 4.46 16.60 -15.29
CA THR A 21 5.32 15.49 -14.89
C THR A 21 4.53 14.40 -14.19
N ASN A 22 5.11 13.22 -14.06
CA ASN A 22 4.60 12.14 -13.24
C ASN A 22 5.52 12.00 -12.03
N GLU A 23 5.03 12.39 -10.86
CA GLU A 23 5.77 12.32 -9.60
C GLU A 23 5.45 11.04 -8.82
N ASP A 24 4.57 10.19 -9.32
CA ASP A 24 4.25 8.89 -8.75
C ASP A 24 5.28 7.82 -9.16
N ALA A 25 5.46 6.84 -8.29
CA ALA A 25 6.23 5.63 -8.57
C ALA A 25 5.53 4.39 -8.03
N LEU A 26 5.86 3.23 -8.58
CA LEU A 26 5.37 1.95 -8.08
C LEU A 26 6.48 0.89 -8.10
N ILE A 27 6.31 -0.12 -7.26
CA ILE A 27 7.13 -1.32 -7.30
C ILE A 27 6.26 -2.56 -7.17
N VAL A 28 6.68 -3.60 -7.89
CA VAL A 28 6.11 -4.94 -7.83
C VAL A 28 7.27 -5.93 -7.79
N THR A 29 7.26 -6.78 -6.77
CA THR A 29 8.18 -7.92 -6.63
C THR A 29 7.38 -9.20 -6.46
N ASP A 30 8.05 -10.33 -6.30
CA ASP A 30 7.40 -11.62 -6.04
C ASP A 30 6.69 -11.67 -4.67
N THR A 31 7.03 -10.76 -3.76
CA THR A 31 6.53 -10.76 -2.37
C THR A 31 5.91 -9.46 -1.93
N MET A 32 6.15 -8.34 -2.64
CA MET A 32 5.72 -7.02 -2.23
C MET A 32 5.24 -6.18 -3.41
N CYS A 33 4.21 -5.38 -3.14
CA CYS A 33 3.73 -4.33 -4.04
C CYS A 33 3.60 -3.02 -3.25
N ALA A 34 4.00 -1.90 -3.86
CA ALA A 34 3.82 -0.58 -3.26
C ALA A 34 3.64 0.51 -4.32
N VAL A 35 3.01 1.60 -3.89
CA VAL A 35 2.82 2.85 -4.62
C VAL A 35 3.33 3.99 -3.75
N ALA A 36 4.03 4.93 -4.37
CA ALA A 36 4.53 6.15 -3.76
C ALA A 36 4.10 7.35 -4.60
N ASP A 37 3.51 8.36 -3.96
CA ASP A 37 3.05 9.61 -4.57
C ASP A 37 3.98 10.73 -4.11
N GLY A 38 4.76 11.25 -5.06
CA GLY A 38 5.79 12.24 -4.79
C GLY A 38 5.23 13.65 -4.71
N MET A 39 5.77 14.42 -3.79
CA MET A 39 5.42 15.84 -3.62
C MET A 39 6.67 16.69 -3.48
N GLY A 40 6.64 17.86 -4.11
CA GLY A 40 7.74 18.84 -4.07
C GLY A 40 7.69 19.77 -5.27
N GLY A 41 8.41 20.89 -5.21
CA GLY A 41 8.55 21.75 -6.38
C GLY A 41 9.60 21.20 -7.35
N HIS A 42 9.35 21.24 -8.69
CA HIS A 42 10.31 20.90 -9.75
C HIS A 42 11.02 19.55 -9.55
N GLU A 43 10.74 18.53 -10.28
CA GLU A 43 11.43 17.21 -10.32
C GLU A 43 11.73 16.53 -8.96
N ALA A 44 11.58 17.24 -7.83
CA ALA A 44 11.96 16.73 -6.52
C ALA A 44 10.98 15.66 -5.98
N GLY A 45 9.69 15.76 -6.33
CA GLY A 45 8.67 14.75 -6.00
C GLY A 45 8.93 13.43 -6.73
N GLU A 46 9.25 13.48 -8.03
CA GLU A 46 9.62 12.32 -8.83
C GLU A 46 10.83 11.58 -8.24
N VAL A 47 11.86 12.34 -7.83
CA VAL A 47 13.03 11.75 -7.18
C VAL A 47 12.68 11.11 -5.86
N ALA A 48 11.84 11.74 -5.04
CA ALA A 48 11.45 11.22 -3.73
C ALA A 48 10.68 9.90 -3.85
N SER A 49 9.66 9.83 -4.71
CA SER A 49 8.89 8.61 -4.93
C SER A 49 9.73 7.49 -5.54
N ALA A 50 10.61 7.81 -6.51
CA ALA A 50 11.52 6.85 -7.12
C ALA A 50 12.54 6.28 -6.10
N LEU A 51 13.10 7.11 -5.22
CA LEU A 51 13.99 6.66 -4.14
C LEU A 51 13.25 5.76 -3.15
N CYS A 52 12.01 6.11 -2.79
CA CYS A 52 11.20 5.29 -1.90
C CYS A 52 11.03 3.88 -2.47
N VAL A 53 10.50 3.75 -3.69
CA VAL A 53 10.24 2.42 -4.28
C VAL A 53 11.52 1.66 -4.61
N SER A 54 12.62 2.34 -4.98
CA SER A 54 13.90 1.67 -5.21
C SER A 54 14.53 1.13 -3.93
N THR A 55 14.42 1.85 -2.81
CA THR A 55 14.88 1.38 -1.49
C THR A 55 14.07 0.16 -1.05
N LEU A 56 12.74 0.21 -1.19
CA LEU A 56 11.88 -0.94 -0.92
C LEU A 56 12.28 -2.16 -1.76
N GLY A 57 12.54 -1.97 -3.06
CA GLY A 57 12.89 -3.05 -3.99
C GLY A 57 14.29 -3.62 -3.81
N ALA A 58 15.23 -2.82 -3.35
CA ALA A 58 16.61 -3.25 -3.09
C ALA A 58 16.74 -3.96 -1.74
N SER A 59 15.75 -3.86 -0.86
CA SER A 59 15.84 -4.41 0.48
C SER A 59 15.70 -5.93 0.47
N GLU A 60 16.75 -6.62 0.91
CA GLU A 60 16.74 -8.07 1.13
C GLU A 60 15.77 -8.47 2.27
N LEU A 61 15.30 -7.50 3.05
CA LEU A 61 14.37 -7.74 4.16
C LEU A 61 12.98 -8.20 3.70
N PHE A 62 12.64 -7.99 2.42
CA PHE A 62 11.38 -8.45 1.83
C PHE A 62 11.51 -9.76 1.05
N THR A 63 12.63 -10.48 1.18
CA THR A 63 12.77 -11.82 0.58
C THR A 63 12.03 -12.87 1.41
N LEU A 64 11.71 -14.01 0.77
CA LEU A 64 11.00 -15.13 1.44
C LEU A 64 11.89 -15.95 2.37
N GLU A 65 13.21 -15.68 2.42
CA GLU A 65 14.15 -16.49 3.16
C GLU A 65 14.10 -16.22 4.67
N ASP A 66 14.01 -17.33 5.39
CA ASP A 66 13.94 -17.57 6.83
C ASP A 66 14.20 -16.40 7.80
N PHE A 67 13.15 -16.04 8.52
CA PHE A 67 13.12 -15.08 9.63
C PHE A 67 14.05 -15.41 10.83
N ARG A 68 14.83 -16.51 10.79
CA ARG A 68 15.51 -17.06 11.98
C ARG A 68 16.74 -16.31 12.45
N ASP A 69 17.37 -15.50 11.61
CA ASP A 69 18.67 -14.89 11.93
C ASP A 69 18.67 -13.37 12.16
N TYR A 70 17.53 -12.71 12.03
CA TYR A 70 17.46 -11.25 12.24
C TYR A 70 17.29 -10.93 13.73
N ARG A 71 18.35 -10.42 14.37
CA ARG A 71 18.28 -9.88 15.74
C ARG A 71 17.87 -8.41 15.69
N ILE A 72 16.65 -8.12 16.15
CA ILE A 72 16.24 -6.76 16.40
C ILE A 72 17.06 -6.21 17.59
N VAL A 73 17.73 -5.09 17.36
CA VAL A 73 18.32 -4.32 18.45
C VAL A 73 17.18 -3.73 19.27
N GLU A 74 17.11 -4.08 20.55
CA GLU A 74 16.08 -3.55 21.45
C GLU A 74 16.18 -2.00 21.47
N PRO A 75 15.07 -1.29 21.17
CA PRO A 75 15.10 0.16 21.19
C PRO A 75 15.30 0.70 22.61
N ALA A 76 15.96 1.85 22.71
CA ALA A 76 16.15 2.50 24.01
C ALA A 76 14.78 2.73 24.69
N PRO A 77 14.66 2.42 26.00
CA PRO A 77 13.43 2.65 26.73
C PRO A 77 12.94 4.11 26.61
N GLY A 78 11.65 4.30 26.30
CA GLY A 78 11.03 5.62 26.14
C GLY A 78 11.27 6.29 24.78
N SER A 79 12.03 5.68 23.87
CA SER A 79 12.16 6.15 22.49
C SER A 79 10.83 6.02 21.72
N ASP A 80 10.69 6.77 20.63
CA ASP A 80 9.51 6.68 19.76
C ASP A 80 9.37 5.28 19.17
N VAL A 81 10.51 4.62 18.92
CA VAL A 81 10.55 3.20 18.49
C VAL A 81 9.96 2.27 19.56
N ALA A 82 10.29 2.50 20.84
CA ALA A 82 9.73 1.68 21.93
C ALA A 82 8.22 1.90 22.09
N ARG A 83 7.75 3.14 21.91
CA ARG A 83 6.30 3.48 21.94
C ARG A 83 5.55 2.86 20.78
N PHE A 84 6.11 2.93 19.57
CA PHE A 84 5.57 2.30 18.38
C PHE A 84 5.48 0.77 18.57
N ARG A 85 6.56 0.13 19.02
CA ARG A 85 6.58 -1.31 19.34
C ARG A 85 5.46 -1.68 20.32
N ALA A 86 5.29 -0.92 21.39
CA ALA A 86 4.24 -1.18 22.38
C ALA A 86 2.81 -1.01 21.80
N THR A 87 2.62 -0.16 20.79
CA THR A 87 1.35 0.03 20.11
C THR A 87 1.04 -1.17 19.20
N ILE A 88 2.03 -1.59 18.40
CA ILE A 88 1.92 -2.79 17.55
C ILE A 88 1.72 -4.05 18.39
N ASP A 89 2.50 -4.24 19.46
CA ASP A 89 2.32 -5.37 20.39
C ASP A 89 0.89 -5.45 20.94
N ARG A 90 0.27 -4.30 21.18
CA ARG A 90 -1.12 -4.24 21.64
C ARG A 90 -2.09 -4.63 20.55
N GLN A 91 -1.85 -4.19 19.31
CA GLN A 91 -2.67 -4.50 18.14
C GLN A 91 -2.59 -5.99 17.79
N LEU A 92 -1.38 -6.56 17.74
CA LEU A 92 -1.17 -7.99 17.47
C LEU A 92 -1.71 -8.90 18.58
N LYS A 93 -1.72 -8.44 19.83
CA LYS A 93 -2.30 -9.20 20.96
C LYS A 93 -3.83 -9.27 20.94
N LEU A 94 -4.49 -8.43 20.14
CA LEU A 94 -5.95 -8.42 20.00
C LEU A 94 -6.45 -9.43 18.95
N ASP A 95 -5.56 -9.93 18.09
CA ASP A 95 -5.90 -10.94 17.09
C ASP A 95 -5.15 -12.25 17.37
N PRO A 96 -5.84 -13.28 17.91
CA PRO A 96 -5.23 -14.56 18.26
C PRO A 96 -4.71 -15.36 17.05
N ASP A 97 -5.14 -15.02 15.84
CA ASP A 97 -4.74 -15.71 14.61
C ASP A 97 -3.42 -15.17 14.03
N ILE A 98 -2.90 -14.08 14.60
CA ILE A 98 -1.63 -13.48 14.18
C ILE A 98 -0.50 -13.97 15.09
N PRO A 99 0.54 -14.62 14.54
CA PRO A 99 1.71 -15.03 15.32
C PRO A 99 2.43 -13.83 15.95
N ALA A 100 2.93 -13.98 17.17
CA ALA A 100 3.66 -12.93 17.86
C ALA A 100 4.92 -12.47 17.09
N GLU A 101 5.53 -13.38 16.33
CA GLU A 101 6.68 -13.13 15.47
C GLU A 101 6.37 -12.17 14.31
N ALA A 102 5.09 -11.92 13.99
CA ALA A 102 4.69 -10.92 13.00
C ALA A 102 5.15 -9.50 13.38
N LEU A 103 5.40 -9.26 14.66
CA LEU A 103 5.99 -8.01 15.13
C LEU A 103 7.35 -7.72 14.47
N ASP A 104 8.18 -8.75 14.26
CA ASP A 104 9.47 -8.61 13.62
C ASP A 104 9.34 -8.17 12.15
N ALA A 105 8.33 -8.67 11.45
CA ALA A 105 8.02 -8.23 10.09
C ALA A 105 7.58 -6.75 10.05
N VAL A 106 6.79 -6.31 11.01
CA VAL A 106 6.38 -4.91 11.13
C VAL A 106 7.59 -3.99 11.39
N HIS A 107 8.51 -4.42 12.24
CA HIS A 107 9.75 -3.66 12.50
C HIS A 107 10.64 -3.57 11.26
N ARG A 108 10.70 -4.62 10.43
CA ARG A 108 11.43 -4.60 9.16
C ARG A 108 10.86 -3.57 8.19
N VAL A 109 9.54 -3.58 8.00
CA VAL A 109 8.87 -2.56 7.17
C VAL A 109 9.26 -1.16 7.64
N ARG A 110 9.19 -0.90 8.94
CA ARG A 110 9.57 0.40 9.49
C ARG A 110 11.02 0.76 9.21
N SER A 111 11.95 -0.19 9.38
CA SER A 111 13.38 0.04 9.12
C SER A 111 13.64 0.42 7.66
N VAL A 112 13.02 -0.28 6.71
CA VAL A 112 13.19 0.03 5.28
C VAL A 112 12.56 1.37 4.92
N LEU A 113 11.40 1.70 5.48
CA LEU A 113 10.79 3.01 5.28
C LEU A 113 11.67 4.14 5.86
N TRP A 114 12.33 3.89 7.00
CA TRP A 114 13.31 4.83 7.56
C TRP A 114 14.53 5.00 6.65
N GLU A 115 15.06 3.93 6.08
CA GLU A 115 16.15 4.01 5.09
C GLU A 115 15.74 4.83 3.87
N ALA A 116 14.51 4.64 3.37
CA ALA A 116 13.96 5.43 2.27
C ALA A 116 13.84 6.92 2.65
N ASP A 117 13.33 7.23 3.83
CA ASP A 117 13.24 8.60 4.35
C ASP A 117 14.61 9.28 4.38
N GLN A 118 15.63 8.58 4.92
CA GLN A 118 16.99 9.11 4.98
C GLN A 118 17.60 9.30 3.58
N ALA A 119 17.36 8.39 2.64
CA ALA A 119 17.83 8.52 1.26
C ALA A 119 17.21 9.74 0.57
N ILE A 120 15.91 9.96 0.75
CA ILE A 120 15.20 11.13 0.21
C ILE A 120 15.76 12.42 0.81
N GLN A 121 15.92 12.50 2.14
CA GLN A 121 16.47 13.67 2.79
C GLN A 121 17.92 13.98 2.35
N ALA A 122 18.75 12.94 2.17
CA ALA A 122 20.12 13.08 1.71
C ALA A 122 20.21 13.67 0.30
N GLN A 123 19.29 13.30 -0.61
CA GLN A 123 19.32 13.75 -1.99
C GLN A 123 18.51 15.02 -2.25
N CYS A 124 17.36 15.17 -1.63
CA CYS A 124 16.42 16.27 -1.90
C CYS A 124 16.42 17.34 -0.79
N GLY A 125 17.10 17.09 0.33
CA GLY A 125 16.88 17.86 1.57
C GLY A 125 15.44 17.64 2.07
N THR A 126 14.89 18.59 2.82
CA THR A 126 13.50 18.53 3.33
C THR A 126 12.49 19.23 2.43
N ARG A 127 12.84 19.50 1.16
CA ARG A 127 12.00 20.23 0.20
C ARG A 127 11.11 19.31 -0.64
N ALA A 128 11.37 18.02 -0.59
CA ALA A 128 10.58 16.98 -1.27
C ALA A 128 10.19 15.92 -0.26
N GLY A 129 9.15 15.21 -0.59
CA GLY A 129 8.69 14.06 0.16
C GLY A 129 7.88 13.11 -0.71
N THR A 130 7.45 12.03 -0.13
CA THR A 130 6.54 11.10 -0.81
C THR A 130 5.63 10.42 0.19
N THR A 131 4.42 10.11 -0.23
CA THR A 131 3.60 9.10 0.43
C THR A 131 4.15 7.72 0.13
N VAL A 132 3.70 6.71 0.82
CA VAL A 132 3.85 5.32 0.43
C VAL A 132 2.73 4.47 1.00
N THR A 133 2.15 3.61 0.17
CA THR A 133 1.25 2.54 0.60
C THR A 133 1.67 1.24 -0.05
N GLY A 134 1.64 0.14 0.69
CA GLY A 134 2.10 -1.14 0.16
C GLY A 134 1.64 -2.33 0.97
N ALA A 135 1.88 -3.52 0.40
CA ALA A 135 1.56 -4.80 1.03
C ALA A 135 2.69 -5.80 0.76
N TRP A 136 3.18 -6.44 1.81
CA TRP A 136 4.19 -7.49 1.78
C TRP A 136 3.58 -8.82 2.18
N LEU A 137 3.70 -9.82 1.30
CA LEU A 137 3.29 -11.20 1.54
C LEU A 137 4.45 -11.95 2.19
N VAL A 138 4.21 -12.51 3.37
CA VAL A 138 5.24 -13.20 4.16
C VAL A 138 4.66 -14.42 4.87
N GLN A 139 5.47 -15.46 5.05
CA GLN A 139 5.10 -16.61 5.87
C GLN A 139 5.81 -16.53 7.22
N ILE A 140 5.04 -16.52 8.32
CA ILE A 140 5.55 -16.42 9.68
C ILE A 140 4.95 -17.55 10.51
N ALA A 141 5.78 -18.34 11.16
CA ALA A 141 5.36 -19.50 11.98
C ALA A 141 4.37 -20.43 11.23
N GLY A 142 4.53 -20.58 9.90
CA GLY A 142 3.67 -21.42 9.06
C GLY A 142 2.38 -20.74 8.59
N THR A 143 2.10 -19.52 9.02
CA THR A 143 0.93 -18.72 8.61
C THR A 143 1.33 -17.71 7.56
N TRP A 144 0.57 -17.64 6.44
CA TRP A 144 0.75 -16.60 5.44
C TRP A 144 0.01 -15.33 5.83
N LEU A 145 0.72 -14.20 5.80
CA LEU A 145 0.24 -12.89 6.22
C LEU A 145 0.49 -11.84 5.16
N TRP A 146 -0.41 -10.88 5.07
CA TRP A 146 -0.16 -9.58 4.50
C TRP A 146 0.26 -8.60 5.60
N ILE A 147 1.39 -7.95 5.39
CA ILE A 147 1.81 -6.77 6.17
C ILE A 147 1.54 -5.55 5.28
N VAL A 148 0.41 -4.89 5.53
CA VAL A 148 0.01 -3.67 4.82
C VAL A 148 0.56 -2.47 5.58
N PHE A 149 1.21 -1.55 4.89
CA PHE A 149 1.83 -0.36 5.50
C PHE A 149 1.43 0.91 4.76
N ASN A 150 1.39 2.02 5.48
CA ASN A 150 0.97 3.32 4.94
C ASN A 150 1.67 4.50 5.63
N VAL A 151 2.14 5.46 4.83
CA VAL A 151 2.53 6.81 5.23
C VAL A 151 1.98 7.78 4.18
N GLY A 152 1.04 8.65 4.56
CA GLY A 152 0.38 9.58 3.65
C GLY A 152 -1.09 9.24 3.39
N ASP A 153 -1.62 9.72 2.29
CA ASP A 153 -3.02 9.59 1.87
C ASP A 153 -3.22 8.73 0.62
N SER A 154 -2.16 8.10 0.12
CA SER A 154 -2.27 6.92 -0.74
C SER A 154 -2.93 5.77 0.01
N ARG A 155 -3.63 4.87 -0.68
CA ARG A 155 -4.51 3.91 -0.01
C ARG A 155 -4.31 2.49 -0.47
N THR A 156 -4.48 1.55 0.46
CA THR A 156 -4.63 0.12 0.16
C THR A 156 -6.05 -0.33 0.49
N TYR A 157 -6.66 -1.00 -0.49
CA TYR A 157 -8.01 -1.58 -0.40
C TYR A 157 -7.95 -3.10 -0.54
N GLN A 158 -8.89 -3.78 0.08
CA GLN A 158 -9.19 -5.20 -0.15
C GLN A 158 -10.56 -5.33 -0.83
N LEU A 159 -10.64 -6.13 -1.89
CA LEU A 159 -11.91 -6.53 -2.49
C LEU A 159 -12.70 -7.38 -1.48
N THR A 160 -13.97 -7.04 -1.28
CA THR A 160 -14.90 -7.74 -0.37
C THR A 160 -16.10 -8.29 -1.13
N GLY A 161 -16.74 -9.31 -0.56
CA GLY A 161 -17.84 -10.03 -1.21
C GLY A 161 -17.33 -11.25 -1.98
N PRO A 162 -17.96 -11.61 -3.13
CA PRO A 162 -17.56 -12.78 -3.92
C PRO A 162 -16.15 -12.60 -4.49
N ARG A 163 -15.47 -13.74 -4.74
CA ARG A 163 -14.17 -13.73 -5.40
C ARG A 163 -14.28 -13.18 -6.82
N VAL A 164 -13.15 -12.82 -7.37
CA VAL A 164 -13.06 -12.28 -8.74
C VAL A 164 -13.74 -13.20 -9.74
N GLY A 165 -14.74 -12.67 -10.45
CA GLY A 165 -15.50 -13.38 -11.48
C GLY A 165 -16.56 -14.35 -10.95
N GLU A 166 -16.72 -14.51 -9.64
CA GLU A 166 -17.78 -15.34 -9.06
C GLU A 166 -19.13 -14.58 -9.04
N PRO A 167 -20.26 -15.29 -9.15
CA PRO A 167 -21.56 -14.65 -9.06
C PRO A 167 -21.82 -14.10 -7.66
N VAL A 168 -22.53 -12.97 -7.58
CA VAL A 168 -23.03 -12.42 -6.32
C VAL A 168 -24.16 -13.29 -5.80
N THR A 169 -24.02 -13.79 -4.58
CA THR A 169 -25.05 -14.59 -3.87
C THR A 169 -25.41 -13.94 -2.55
N GLU A 170 -26.47 -14.40 -1.89
CA GLU A 170 -26.81 -13.93 -0.55
C GLU A 170 -25.70 -14.23 0.47
N GLU A 171 -25.01 -15.37 0.33
CA GLU A 171 -23.92 -15.78 1.22
C GLU A 171 -22.65 -14.94 1.02
N SER A 172 -22.28 -14.65 -0.25
CA SER A 172 -21.11 -13.83 -0.55
C SER A 172 -21.30 -12.33 -0.27
N GLY A 173 -22.54 -11.89 -0.19
CA GLY A 173 -22.87 -10.49 -0.04
C GLY A 173 -22.54 -9.63 -1.26
N PRO A 174 -22.71 -8.30 -1.16
CA PRO A 174 -22.45 -7.38 -2.26
C PRO A 174 -20.95 -7.22 -2.54
N VAL A 175 -20.61 -6.95 -3.79
CA VAL A 175 -19.27 -6.55 -4.19
C VAL A 175 -18.93 -5.19 -3.60
N GLY A 176 -17.81 -5.11 -2.88
CA GLY A 176 -17.31 -3.88 -2.28
C GLY A 176 -15.80 -3.84 -2.19
N VAL A 177 -15.26 -2.75 -1.69
CA VAL A 177 -13.88 -2.63 -1.24
C VAL A 177 -13.85 -2.11 0.19
N SER A 178 -12.97 -2.70 1.01
CA SER A 178 -12.64 -2.21 2.34
C SER A 178 -11.32 -1.48 2.26
N GLN A 179 -11.27 -0.22 2.69
CA GLN A 179 -10.02 0.51 2.86
C GLN A 179 -9.31 -0.03 4.09
N LEU A 180 -8.11 -0.58 3.91
CA LEU A 180 -7.29 -1.15 4.98
C LEU A 180 -6.45 -0.10 5.69
N THR A 181 -6.12 1.00 5.01
CA THR A 181 -5.30 2.10 5.49
C THR A 181 -6.17 3.28 5.95
N VAL A 182 -5.61 4.14 6.78
CA VAL A 182 -6.24 5.41 7.18
C VAL A 182 -5.39 6.54 6.62
N ASP A 183 -6.02 7.50 5.96
CA ASP A 183 -5.30 8.63 5.36
C ASP A 183 -4.63 9.50 6.42
N HIS A 184 -3.36 9.81 6.23
CA HIS A 184 -2.66 10.80 7.04
C HIS A 184 -2.89 12.20 6.44
N SER A 185 -4.13 12.67 6.55
CA SER A 185 -4.56 13.99 6.07
C SER A 185 -5.27 14.78 7.16
N GLU A 186 -5.27 16.11 7.01
CA GLU A 186 -5.96 16.99 7.94
C GLU A 186 -7.47 16.70 8.00
N VAL A 187 -8.08 16.47 6.85
CA VAL A 187 -9.53 16.19 6.80
C VAL A 187 -9.88 14.86 7.46
N GLN A 188 -9.03 13.85 7.34
CA GLN A 188 -9.23 12.58 8.02
C GLN A 188 -9.11 12.73 9.53
N TYR A 189 -8.17 13.55 10.01
CA TYR A 189 -8.11 13.92 11.44
C TYR A 189 -9.40 14.61 11.90
N LEU A 190 -9.91 15.59 11.14
CA LEU A 190 -11.16 16.28 11.47
C LEU A 190 -12.37 15.34 11.48
N VAL A 191 -12.40 14.33 10.61
CA VAL A 191 -13.42 13.26 10.62
C VAL A 191 -13.28 12.40 11.88
N SER A 192 -12.06 12.02 12.26
CA SER A 192 -11.85 11.15 13.43
C SER A 192 -12.28 11.78 14.76
N ILE A 193 -12.18 13.11 14.87
CA ILE A 193 -12.64 13.86 16.05
C ILE A 193 -14.08 14.38 15.93
N GLY A 194 -14.80 13.99 14.87
CA GLY A 194 -16.21 14.34 14.65
C GLY A 194 -16.48 15.78 14.21
N GLN A 195 -15.46 16.53 13.79
CA GLN A 195 -15.64 17.91 13.28
C GLN A 195 -16.11 17.95 11.83
N LEU A 196 -15.83 16.91 11.04
CA LEU A 196 -16.34 16.73 9.69
C LEU A 196 -17.00 15.36 9.54
N THR A 197 -18.01 15.29 8.69
CA THR A 197 -18.50 14.01 8.18
C THR A 197 -17.60 13.56 7.02
N PRO A 198 -17.54 12.25 6.70
CA PRO A 198 -16.79 11.77 5.53
C PRO A 198 -17.21 12.48 4.22
N ALA A 199 -18.49 12.78 4.06
CA ALA A 199 -18.98 13.50 2.88
C ALA A 199 -18.46 14.96 2.80
N GLN A 200 -18.36 15.66 3.93
CA GLN A 200 -17.81 17.00 4.00
C GLN A 200 -16.30 17.00 3.72
N ALA A 201 -15.57 15.99 4.18
CA ALA A 201 -14.15 15.85 3.93
C ALA A 201 -13.79 15.80 2.44
N LEU A 202 -14.59 15.10 1.62
CA LEU A 202 -14.39 14.96 0.18
C LEU A 202 -14.36 16.29 -0.59
N VAL A 203 -15.09 17.30 -0.11
CA VAL A 203 -15.24 18.62 -0.75
C VAL A 203 -14.52 19.73 0.00
N HIS A 204 -13.81 19.40 1.08
CA HIS A 204 -13.16 20.39 1.94
C HIS A 204 -11.98 21.05 1.19
N PRO A 205 -11.77 22.39 1.32
CA PRO A 205 -10.66 23.10 0.65
C PRO A 205 -9.27 22.54 0.99
N ARG A 206 -9.10 21.98 2.18
CA ARG A 206 -7.84 21.41 2.68
C ARG A 206 -7.78 19.88 2.59
N ARG A 207 -8.57 19.25 1.73
CA ARG A 207 -8.63 17.79 1.58
C ARG A 207 -7.29 17.15 1.16
N ASN A 208 -6.45 17.91 0.46
CA ASN A 208 -5.14 17.45 -0.02
C ASN A 208 -3.98 17.84 0.94
N VAL A 209 -4.28 18.25 2.18
CA VAL A 209 -3.24 18.56 3.18
C VAL A 209 -2.83 17.30 3.90
N ILE A 210 -1.66 16.78 3.52
CA ILE A 210 -1.05 15.58 4.10
C ILE A 210 -0.38 15.95 5.44
N THR A 211 -0.49 15.07 6.43
CA THR A 211 0.07 15.25 7.77
C THR A 211 1.28 14.37 8.07
N ARG A 212 1.54 13.36 7.23
CA ARG A 212 2.71 12.48 7.32
C ARG A 212 3.22 12.14 5.92
N ALA A 213 4.53 12.25 5.71
CA ALA A 213 5.22 11.85 4.49
C ALA A 213 6.69 11.55 4.77
N LEU A 214 7.30 10.71 3.93
CA LEU A 214 8.74 10.46 3.96
C LEU A 214 9.50 11.64 3.34
N GLY A 215 10.74 11.86 3.76
CA GLY A 215 11.65 12.86 3.19
C GLY A 215 11.50 14.27 3.73
N THR A 216 10.41 14.58 4.43
CA THR A 216 10.07 15.95 4.86
C THR A 216 10.83 16.43 6.09
N GLY A 217 11.62 15.56 6.74
CA GLY A 217 12.31 15.87 8.00
C GLY A 217 11.39 15.96 9.23
N GLN A 218 10.10 15.69 9.06
CA GLN A 218 9.15 15.61 10.16
C GLN A 218 9.17 14.22 10.80
N ILE A 219 8.77 14.14 12.06
CA ILE A 219 8.58 12.85 12.73
C ILE A 219 7.33 12.18 12.15
N TRP A 220 7.50 10.96 11.67
CA TRP A 220 6.42 10.15 11.14
C TRP A 220 6.50 8.72 11.70
N GLU A 221 5.37 8.04 11.71
CA GLU A 221 5.26 6.61 11.99
C GLU A 221 4.34 6.00 10.93
N PRO A 222 4.68 4.83 10.35
CA PRO A 222 3.78 4.14 9.45
C PRO A 222 2.61 3.55 10.23
N ASP A 223 1.43 3.61 9.66
CA ASP A 223 0.35 2.73 10.08
C ASP A 223 0.59 1.36 9.45
N VAL A 224 0.42 0.29 10.22
CA VAL A 224 0.61 -1.09 9.76
C VAL A 224 -0.59 -1.93 10.14
N VAL A 225 -1.11 -2.66 9.17
CA VAL A 225 -2.19 -3.63 9.35
C VAL A 225 -1.66 -5.01 9.00
N VAL A 226 -1.81 -5.97 9.90
CA VAL A 226 -1.46 -7.37 9.67
C VAL A 226 -2.74 -8.17 9.53
N LEU A 227 -2.86 -8.92 8.45
CA LEU A 227 -4.03 -9.75 8.19
C LEU A 227 -3.63 -11.07 7.51
N PRO A 228 -4.41 -12.16 7.71
CA PRO A 228 -4.18 -13.42 7.03
C PRO A 228 -4.24 -13.27 5.51
N ALA A 229 -3.23 -13.83 4.81
CA ALA A 229 -3.25 -13.93 3.36
C ALA A 229 -3.97 -15.23 2.94
N VAL A 230 -5.06 -15.07 2.22
CA VAL A 230 -5.90 -16.20 1.80
C VAL A 230 -5.97 -16.26 0.27
N PRO A 231 -5.80 -17.44 -0.36
CA PRO A 231 -5.97 -17.59 -1.80
C PRO A 231 -7.30 -17.02 -2.30
N GLY A 232 -7.22 -16.18 -3.33
CA GLY A 232 -8.38 -15.46 -3.88
C GLY A 232 -8.61 -14.06 -3.30
N HIS A 233 -7.85 -13.64 -2.28
CA HIS A 233 -7.82 -12.24 -1.87
C HIS A 233 -7.22 -11.37 -2.98
N ARG A 234 -7.83 -10.23 -3.22
CA ARG A 234 -7.33 -9.19 -4.13
C ARG A 234 -7.15 -7.89 -3.38
N LEU A 235 -5.95 -7.31 -3.48
CA LEU A 235 -5.62 -6.00 -2.96
C LEU A 235 -5.46 -5.00 -4.11
N LEU A 236 -5.72 -3.73 -3.80
CA LEU A 236 -5.42 -2.57 -4.64
C LEU A 236 -4.64 -1.56 -3.79
N MET A 237 -3.44 -1.21 -4.23
CA MET A 237 -2.65 -0.07 -3.74
C MET A 237 -2.76 1.04 -4.78
N CYS A 238 -3.03 2.28 -4.36
CA CYS A 238 -3.17 3.40 -5.30
C CYS A 238 -2.83 4.75 -4.69
N SER A 239 -2.36 5.69 -5.54
CA SER A 239 -2.28 7.11 -5.23
C SER A 239 -3.67 7.77 -5.18
N ASP A 240 -3.74 8.99 -4.67
CA ASP A 240 -4.99 9.75 -4.53
C ASP A 240 -5.61 10.13 -5.89
N GLY A 241 -4.82 10.18 -6.97
CA GLY A 241 -5.30 10.42 -8.32
C GLY A 241 -6.31 9.38 -8.82
N LEU A 242 -6.30 8.16 -8.30
CA LEU A 242 -7.35 7.18 -8.59
C LEU A 242 -8.62 7.51 -7.79
N THR A 243 -8.50 7.70 -6.49
CA THR A 243 -9.64 7.86 -5.56
C THR A 243 -10.26 9.25 -5.64
N GLY A 244 -9.53 10.23 -6.16
CA GLY A 244 -10.04 11.55 -6.51
C GLY A 244 -10.96 11.55 -7.75
N GLU A 245 -10.87 10.52 -8.60
CA GLU A 245 -11.64 10.38 -9.83
C GLU A 245 -12.73 9.30 -9.74
N LEU A 246 -12.48 8.19 -9.05
CA LEU A 246 -13.38 7.04 -9.01
C LEU A 246 -13.95 6.78 -7.61
N SER A 247 -15.24 6.49 -7.55
CA SER A 247 -15.89 6.08 -6.31
C SER A 247 -15.48 4.65 -5.91
N PRO A 248 -15.50 4.31 -4.60
CA PRO A 248 -15.23 2.95 -4.12
C PRO A 248 -16.10 1.88 -4.79
N ALA A 249 -17.37 2.20 -5.09
CA ALA A 249 -18.27 1.28 -5.79
C ALA A 249 -17.84 1.02 -7.26
N HIS A 250 -17.25 2.02 -7.94
CA HIS A 250 -16.71 1.84 -9.29
C HIS A 250 -15.44 0.97 -9.24
N ILE A 251 -14.54 1.27 -8.32
CA ILE A 251 -13.31 0.49 -8.10
C ILE A 251 -13.67 -0.97 -7.82
N ALA A 252 -14.58 -1.24 -6.90
CA ALA A 252 -15.02 -2.56 -6.53
C ALA A 252 -15.55 -3.38 -7.73
N ARG A 253 -16.39 -2.76 -8.58
CA ARG A 253 -16.91 -3.41 -9.79
C ARG A 253 -15.82 -3.83 -10.74
N VAL A 254 -14.83 -2.97 -11.01
CA VAL A 254 -13.71 -3.29 -11.91
C VAL A 254 -12.86 -4.40 -11.31
N LEU A 255 -12.49 -4.28 -10.03
CA LEU A 255 -11.68 -5.30 -9.34
C LEU A 255 -12.36 -6.68 -9.32
N HIS A 256 -13.68 -6.73 -9.24
CA HIS A 256 -14.42 -7.99 -9.25
C HIS A 256 -14.60 -8.58 -10.66
N SER A 257 -14.90 -7.73 -11.67
CA SER A 257 -15.29 -8.20 -13.00
C SER A 257 -14.09 -8.53 -13.90
N VAL A 258 -12.92 -7.91 -13.69
CA VAL A 258 -11.72 -8.11 -14.51
C VAL A 258 -10.79 -9.11 -13.83
N GLN A 259 -10.60 -10.27 -14.46
CA GLN A 259 -9.88 -11.39 -13.83
C GLN A 259 -8.38 -11.15 -13.71
N HIS A 260 -7.73 -10.58 -14.74
CA HIS A 260 -6.30 -10.38 -14.72
C HIS A 260 -5.92 -9.08 -13.99
N PRO A 261 -5.01 -9.08 -12.96
CA PRO A 261 -4.64 -7.89 -12.21
C PRO A 261 -4.16 -6.72 -13.08
N LYS A 262 -3.31 -6.99 -14.08
CA LYS A 262 -2.81 -5.96 -15.00
C LYS A 262 -3.94 -5.32 -15.82
N GLU A 263 -4.87 -6.11 -16.33
CA GLU A 263 -6.02 -5.61 -17.07
C GLU A 263 -6.94 -4.79 -16.16
N ALA A 264 -7.14 -5.23 -14.91
CA ALA A 264 -7.92 -4.48 -13.93
C ALA A 264 -7.27 -3.12 -13.66
N ALA A 265 -5.94 -3.08 -13.52
CA ALA A 265 -5.17 -1.86 -13.34
C ALA A 265 -5.33 -0.92 -14.56
N ASP A 266 -5.18 -1.45 -15.78
CA ASP A 266 -5.34 -0.65 -17.02
C ASP A 266 -6.76 -0.07 -17.13
N VAL A 267 -7.80 -0.87 -16.84
CA VAL A 267 -9.20 -0.41 -16.86
C VAL A 267 -9.44 0.71 -15.85
N LEU A 268 -8.89 0.59 -14.64
CA LEU A 268 -9.02 1.61 -13.58
C LEU A 268 -8.35 2.92 -13.97
N VAL A 269 -7.11 2.90 -14.50
CA VAL A 269 -6.42 4.10 -14.97
C VAL A 269 -7.21 4.76 -16.10
N GLN A 270 -7.64 3.98 -17.10
CA GLN A 270 -8.45 4.52 -18.21
C GLN A 270 -9.77 5.12 -17.73
N ALA A 271 -10.40 4.55 -16.70
CA ALA A 271 -11.61 5.11 -16.12
C ALA A 271 -11.32 6.45 -15.42
N ALA A 272 -10.23 6.55 -14.64
CA ALA A 272 -9.81 7.78 -13.97
C ALA A 272 -9.50 8.90 -15.00
N LEU A 273 -8.79 8.57 -16.08
CA LEU A 273 -8.51 9.53 -17.17
C LEU A 273 -9.79 10.05 -17.83
N ARG A 274 -10.78 9.19 -18.08
CA ARG A 274 -12.09 9.59 -18.68
C ARG A 274 -12.90 10.46 -17.74
N THR A 275 -12.73 10.33 -16.42
CA THR A 275 -13.47 11.13 -15.41
C THR A 275 -12.86 12.54 -15.27
N GLY A 276 -11.54 12.66 -15.50
CA GLY A 276 -10.88 13.97 -15.42
C GLY A 276 -9.37 13.90 -15.54
N GLY A 277 -8.75 12.84 -14.98
CA GLY A 277 -7.30 12.67 -14.98
C GLY A 277 -6.57 13.88 -14.44
N ARG A 278 -7.06 14.44 -13.31
CA ARG A 278 -6.59 15.72 -12.78
C ARG A 278 -5.22 15.64 -12.15
N ASP A 279 -4.83 14.43 -11.72
CA ASP A 279 -3.55 14.14 -11.08
C ASP A 279 -2.81 12.99 -11.75
N ASN A 280 -1.58 12.71 -11.31
CA ASN A 280 -0.90 11.46 -11.58
C ASN A 280 -1.75 10.31 -11.05
N VAL A 281 -1.84 9.20 -11.77
CA VAL A 281 -2.67 8.04 -11.39
C VAL A 281 -1.80 6.80 -11.38
N THR A 282 -1.50 6.30 -10.21
CA THR A 282 -0.66 5.11 -10.05
C THR A 282 -1.35 4.09 -9.17
N LEU A 283 -1.33 2.85 -9.62
CA LEU A 283 -1.92 1.77 -8.87
C LEU A 283 -1.30 0.39 -9.17
N VAL A 284 -1.42 -0.51 -8.20
CA VAL A 284 -1.08 -1.93 -8.32
C VAL A 284 -2.26 -2.76 -7.84
N VAL A 285 -2.67 -3.73 -8.65
CA VAL A 285 -3.62 -4.79 -8.25
C VAL A 285 -2.82 -6.06 -7.99
N ALA A 286 -3.07 -6.73 -6.87
CA ALA A 286 -2.38 -7.95 -6.45
C ALA A 286 -3.35 -9.03 -5.99
N ASP A 287 -3.24 -10.23 -6.58
CA ASP A 287 -3.97 -11.43 -6.21
C ASP A 287 -3.09 -12.38 -5.43
N VAL A 288 -3.63 -12.99 -4.38
CA VAL A 288 -3.00 -14.13 -3.70
C VAL A 288 -3.45 -15.42 -4.39
N LEU A 289 -2.48 -16.21 -4.82
CA LEU A 289 -2.70 -17.52 -5.43
C LEU A 289 -1.90 -18.60 -4.69
N THR A 290 -2.33 -19.85 -4.78
CA THR A 290 -1.44 -20.96 -4.43
C THR A 290 -0.38 -21.13 -5.52
N ALA A 291 0.83 -21.56 -5.17
CA ALA A 291 1.93 -21.68 -6.13
C ALA A 291 1.66 -22.69 -7.26
N ASP A 292 0.75 -23.63 -7.03
CA ASP A 292 0.27 -24.62 -8.01
C ASP A 292 -0.93 -24.13 -8.85
N ASP A 293 -1.46 -22.94 -8.58
CA ASP A 293 -2.52 -22.33 -9.39
C ASP A 293 -1.98 -22.04 -10.80
N PRO A 294 -2.62 -22.56 -11.88
CA PRO A 294 -2.16 -22.34 -13.24
C PRO A 294 -2.07 -20.84 -13.62
N ARG A 295 -2.78 -19.97 -12.92
CA ARG A 295 -2.73 -18.51 -13.09
C ARG A 295 -1.50 -17.86 -12.48
N ALA A 296 -0.77 -18.55 -11.59
CA ALA A 296 0.42 -18.01 -10.91
C ALA A 296 1.58 -17.73 -11.89
N ASN A 297 1.69 -18.51 -12.98
CA ASN A 297 2.78 -18.42 -13.96
C ASN A 297 2.59 -17.36 -15.07
N THR A 298 1.54 -16.53 -14.99
CA THR A 298 1.23 -15.51 -16.01
C THR A 298 1.66 -14.09 -15.58
N SER A 299 2.76 -13.93 -14.84
CA SER A 299 3.29 -12.61 -14.51
C SER A 299 3.84 -11.92 -15.77
N SER A 300 3.17 -10.88 -16.24
CA SER A 300 3.51 -10.06 -17.42
C SER A 300 4.16 -8.75 -17.03
N ILE A 301 5.24 -8.78 -16.24
CA ILE A 301 6.03 -7.57 -15.99
C ILE A 301 7.43 -7.79 -16.56
N PRO A 302 7.94 -6.91 -17.45
CA PRO A 302 9.34 -6.89 -17.80
C PRO A 302 10.15 -6.60 -16.52
N ARG A 303 11.03 -7.54 -16.13
CA ARG A 303 12.02 -7.26 -15.09
C ARG A 303 12.82 -6.04 -15.54
N VAL A 304 12.73 -4.94 -14.80
CA VAL A 304 13.62 -3.80 -14.96
C VAL A 304 15.02 -4.32 -14.65
N ARG A 305 15.89 -4.29 -15.67
CA ARG A 305 17.32 -4.64 -15.55
C ARG A 305 18.10 -3.43 -15.07
#